data_39fc232d260b8db83d09c461ccd17672
#
_entry.id   39fc232d260b8db83d09c461ccd17672
#
_cell.length_a   1.000
_cell.length_b   1.000
_cell.length_c   1.000
_cell.angle_alpha   90.00
_cell.angle_beta   90.00
_cell.angle_gamma   90.00
#
_symmetry.space_group_name_H-M   'P 1'
#
loop_
_entity.id
_entity.type
_entity.pdbx_description
1 polymer ?
#
loop_
_entity_poly.entity_id
_entity_poly.type
_entity_poly.pdbx_seq_one_letter_code
_entity_poly.pdbx_strand_id
1 'polypeptide(L)'
;MRKKIYCLLLVLCLLLQLALPVSASTMGDMESYGVRLIQYYLHHQEKATDVIWDITRQMKELDPKQGAVWEKIMFDWSWINSDMPVYEDTIPTDLPTDDSLCIVVMGFGLNADGSIRPELKDRLKVALSFAMQYPNAHVLVTGGQTGAVDGVTEAGQMAAWLQQNGLAKTRIILEPQSLSTTANAVNSYKLLTRAYPKVDSIALVTSDYHIAQSCAMFAAVSNYQSGYKGGKSLELVGNAVCDTGLTENSLVTQAWGMSLIMGIPFDEKAKAPELYHVDIPVEVYVEPTETEAPTAEETQEALFTPEPETVEVQSKWKAIEKWVLLIAGLVALAIFWIIMPKKPKKRNRREKPKMNWDV
;
A
#
# COMPACT_ATOMS: atom_id res chain seq x y z
N MET A 1 42.52 -17.22 -26.57
CA MET A 1 41.33 -17.39 -25.75
C MET A 1 41.10 -16.20 -24.79
N ARG A 2 42.06 -15.75 -23.98
CA ARG A 2 41.87 -14.65 -23.00
C ARG A 2 41.34 -13.34 -23.63
N LYS A 3 41.88 -12.88 -24.79
CA LYS A 3 41.40 -11.65 -25.44
C LYS A 3 39.92 -11.70 -25.89
N LYS A 4 39.42 -12.86 -26.31
CA LYS A 4 38.01 -13.01 -26.72
C LYS A 4 37.05 -12.99 -25.51
N ILE A 5 37.50 -13.46 -24.33
CA ILE A 5 36.76 -13.42 -23.09
C ILE A 5 36.64 -11.98 -22.56
N TYR A 6 37.70 -11.21 -22.65
CA TYR A 6 37.69 -9.77 -22.28
C TYR A 6 36.75 -8.96 -23.18
N CYS A 7 36.74 -9.20 -24.50
CA CYS A 7 35.79 -8.55 -25.38
C CYS A 7 34.36 -8.91 -25.09
N LEU A 8 34.06 -10.18 -24.74
CA LEU A 8 32.72 -10.63 -24.40
C LEU A 8 32.25 -10.01 -23.07
N LEU A 9 33.12 -9.93 -22.06
CA LEU A 9 32.83 -9.26 -20.79
C LEU A 9 32.62 -7.76 -20.96
N LEU A 10 33.40 -7.09 -21.84
CA LEU A 10 33.25 -5.67 -22.14
C LEU A 10 31.93 -5.38 -22.86
N VAL A 11 31.51 -6.24 -23.80
CA VAL A 11 30.21 -6.12 -24.48
C VAL A 11 29.07 -6.39 -23.50
N LEU A 12 29.21 -7.37 -22.60
CA LEU A 12 28.21 -7.67 -21.58
C LEU A 12 28.08 -6.51 -20.57
N CYS A 13 29.17 -5.89 -20.15
CA CYS A 13 29.18 -4.69 -19.30
C CYS A 13 28.55 -3.49 -20.00
N LEU A 14 28.81 -3.29 -21.31
CA LEU A 14 28.19 -2.25 -22.12
C LEU A 14 26.67 -2.47 -22.29
N LEU A 15 26.25 -3.71 -22.49
CA LEU A 15 24.82 -4.05 -22.56
C LEU A 15 24.10 -3.90 -21.21
N LEU A 16 24.78 -4.20 -20.09
CA LEU A 16 24.25 -3.92 -18.75
C LEU A 16 24.15 -2.41 -18.46
N GLN A 17 25.10 -1.61 -18.94
CA GLN A 17 25.06 -0.15 -18.76
C GLN A 17 23.98 0.52 -19.60
N LEU A 18 23.54 -0.08 -20.72
CA LEU A 18 22.43 0.42 -21.55
C LEU A 18 21.05 0.06 -20.96
N ALA A 19 20.97 -0.95 -20.09
CA ALA A 19 19.70 -1.37 -19.46
C ALA A 19 19.44 -0.67 -18.10
N LEU A 20 20.48 -0.21 -17.42
CA LEU A 20 20.36 0.39 -16.08
C LEU A 20 19.88 1.85 -16.02
N PRO A 21 20.20 2.75 -16.96
CA PRO A 21 19.83 4.15 -16.82
C PRO A 21 18.32 4.43 -17.00
N VAL A 22 17.59 3.61 -17.77
CA VAL A 22 16.16 3.83 -18.01
C VAL A 22 15.33 3.54 -16.75
N SER A 23 15.67 2.48 -16.01
CA SER A 23 14.91 2.12 -14.79
C SER A 23 15.22 3.08 -13.62
N ALA A 24 16.43 3.59 -13.52
CA ALA A 24 16.80 4.53 -12.44
C ALA A 24 16.23 5.94 -12.68
N SER A 25 16.14 6.41 -13.93
CA SER A 25 15.55 7.70 -14.25
C SER A 25 14.03 7.68 -14.04
N THR A 26 13.33 6.65 -14.49
CA THR A 26 11.88 6.53 -14.29
C THR A 26 11.49 6.40 -12.82
N MET A 27 12.28 5.73 -11.97
CA MET A 27 12.02 5.70 -10.52
C MET A 27 12.20 7.09 -9.88
N GLY A 28 13.25 7.83 -10.22
CA GLY A 28 13.46 9.19 -9.72
C GLY A 28 12.37 10.16 -10.19
N ASP A 29 11.87 10.00 -11.40
CA ASP A 29 10.77 10.80 -11.93
C ASP A 29 9.45 10.47 -11.19
N MET A 30 9.11 9.20 -10.97
CA MET A 30 7.91 8.77 -10.23
C MET A 30 7.92 9.25 -8.79
N GLU A 31 9.07 9.19 -8.09
CA GLU A 31 9.22 9.74 -6.74
C GLU A 31 9.00 11.26 -6.73
N SER A 32 9.61 11.97 -7.69
CA SER A 32 9.46 13.42 -7.83
C SER A 32 8.00 13.83 -8.09
N TYR A 33 7.29 13.10 -8.96
CA TYR A 33 5.85 13.33 -9.18
C TYR A 33 5.03 13.07 -7.91
N GLY A 34 5.30 11.98 -7.19
CA GLY A 34 4.62 11.67 -5.94
C GLY A 34 4.79 12.77 -4.88
N VAL A 35 6.02 13.28 -4.71
CA VAL A 35 6.31 14.42 -3.83
C VAL A 35 5.50 15.65 -4.26
N ARG A 36 5.48 15.97 -5.56
CA ARG A 36 4.72 17.09 -6.09
C ARG A 36 3.22 16.94 -5.86
N LEU A 37 2.63 15.76 -6.09
CA LEU A 37 1.23 15.50 -5.84
C LEU A 37 0.84 15.80 -4.39
N ILE A 38 1.63 15.29 -3.44
CA ILE A 38 1.40 15.53 -2.00
C ILE A 38 1.51 17.03 -1.68
N GLN A 39 2.52 17.73 -2.20
CA GLN A 39 2.71 19.15 -1.94
C GLN A 39 1.61 19.99 -2.57
N TYR A 40 1.15 19.69 -3.79
CA TYR A 40 0.04 20.40 -4.41
C TYR A 40 -1.25 20.25 -3.62
N TYR A 41 -1.61 19.03 -3.22
CA TYR A 41 -2.82 18.82 -2.45
C TYR A 41 -2.72 19.42 -1.04
N LEU A 42 -1.60 19.29 -0.35
CA LEU A 42 -1.38 19.86 0.97
C LEU A 42 -1.61 21.38 1.01
N HIS A 43 -1.11 22.10 0.00
CA HIS A 43 -1.14 23.56 -0.02
C HIS A 43 -2.35 24.17 -0.73
N HIS A 44 -2.95 23.46 -1.66
CA HIS A 44 -3.99 24.02 -2.54
C HIS A 44 -5.31 23.24 -2.51
N GLN A 45 -5.29 21.98 -2.01
CA GLN A 45 -6.47 21.13 -1.92
C GLN A 45 -7.19 21.03 -3.29
N GLU A 46 -8.50 21.23 -3.35
CA GLU A 46 -9.31 21.16 -4.56
C GLU A 46 -8.87 22.13 -5.67
N LYS A 47 -8.23 23.26 -5.32
CA LYS A 47 -7.71 24.21 -6.30
C LYS A 47 -6.57 23.63 -7.16
N ALA A 48 -5.94 22.55 -6.70
CA ALA A 48 -4.91 21.84 -7.45
C ALA A 48 -5.44 20.68 -8.29
N THR A 49 -6.76 20.47 -8.40
CA THR A 49 -7.36 19.32 -9.08
C THR A 49 -6.83 19.14 -10.51
N ASP A 50 -6.79 20.20 -11.31
CA ASP A 50 -6.31 20.15 -12.69
C ASP A 50 -4.82 19.77 -12.77
N VAL A 51 -4.01 20.35 -11.87
CA VAL A 51 -2.56 20.07 -11.79
C VAL A 51 -2.31 18.64 -11.32
N ILE A 52 -3.08 18.16 -10.35
CA ILE A 52 -3.00 16.76 -9.86
C ILE A 52 -3.37 15.80 -11.00
N TRP A 53 -4.44 16.10 -11.75
CA TRP A 53 -4.83 15.31 -12.91
C TRP A 53 -3.72 15.27 -13.97
N ASP A 54 -3.12 16.42 -14.31
CA ASP A 54 -2.02 16.48 -15.29
C ASP A 54 -0.80 15.67 -14.83
N ILE A 55 -0.40 15.77 -13.56
CA ILE A 55 0.72 15.02 -13.01
C ILE A 55 0.43 13.50 -13.05
N THR A 56 -0.76 13.08 -12.63
CA THR A 56 -1.12 11.64 -12.65
C THR A 56 -1.20 11.09 -14.07
N ARG A 57 -1.65 11.91 -15.05
CA ARG A 57 -1.61 11.57 -16.47
C ARG A 57 -0.17 11.35 -16.95
N GLN A 58 0.77 12.26 -16.63
CA GLN A 58 2.19 12.12 -16.96
C GLN A 58 2.78 10.86 -16.27
N MET A 59 2.40 10.57 -15.05
CA MET A 59 2.82 9.35 -14.36
C MET A 59 2.32 8.09 -15.08
N LYS A 60 1.08 8.07 -15.61
CA LYS A 60 0.54 6.96 -16.41
C LYS A 60 1.29 6.75 -17.73
N GLU A 61 1.81 7.81 -18.33
CA GLU A 61 2.64 7.71 -19.54
C GLU A 61 4.00 7.04 -19.24
N LEU A 62 4.56 7.24 -18.03
CA LEU A 62 5.81 6.60 -17.61
C LEU A 62 5.61 5.17 -17.12
N ASP A 63 4.63 4.95 -16.27
CA ASP A 63 4.23 3.65 -15.70
C ASP A 63 2.72 3.66 -15.50
N PRO A 64 1.93 3.05 -16.39
CA PRO A 64 0.48 3.05 -16.33
C PRO A 64 -0.06 2.50 -15.00
N LYS A 65 0.61 1.51 -14.43
CA LYS A 65 0.19 0.87 -13.18
C LYS A 65 0.41 1.77 -11.97
N GLN A 66 1.60 2.36 -11.85
CA GLN A 66 1.90 3.28 -10.75
C GLN A 66 1.10 4.57 -10.87
N GLY A 67 0.97 5.12 -12.08
CA GLY A 67 0.17 6.32 -12.31
C GLY A 67 -1.30 6.13 -11.94
N ALA A 68 -1.91 4.98 -12.27
CA ALA A 68 -3.27 4.66 -11.87
C ALA A 68 -3.43 4.53 -10.34
N VAL A 69 -2.44 3.99 -9.65
CA VAL A 69 -2.43 3.91 -8.18
C VAL A 69 -2.39 5.32 -7.56
N TRP A 70 -1.50 6.18 -8.06
CA TRP A 70 -1.43 7.56 -7.57
C TRP A 70 -2.70 8.35 -7.84
N GLU A 71 -3.30 8.21 -9.03
CA GLU A 71 -4.58 8.85 -9.34
C GLU A 71 -5.68 8.43 -8.36
N LYS A 72 -5.80 7.13 -8.08
CA LYS A 72 -6.78 6.61 -7.11
C LYS A 72 -6.52 7.13 -5.70
N ILE A 73 -5.25 7.16 -5.26
CA ILE A 73 -4.87 7.69 -3.94
C ILE A 73 -5.23 9.17 -3.83
N MET A 74 -4.92 9.97 -4.84
CA MET A 74 -5.22 11.40 -4.81
C MET A 74 -6.72 11.68 -4.87
N PHE A 75 -7.47 10.90 -5.66
CA PHE A 75 -8.92 10.96 -5.70
C PHE A 75 -9.54 10.65 -4.33
N ASP A 76 -9.14 9.53 -3.71
CA ASP A 76 -9.68 9.12 -2.40
C ASP A 76 -9.29 10.14 -1.32
N TRP A 77 -8.05 10.67 -1.35
CA TRP A 77 -7.60 11.65 -0.38
C TRP A 77 -8.40 12.97 -0.49
N SER A 78 -8.67 13.43 -1.70
CA SER A 78 -9.52 14.59 -1.93
C SER A 78 -10.94 14.33 -1.45
N TRP A 79 -11.57 13.26 -1.91
CA TRP A 79 -12.94 12.90 -1.55
C TRP A 79 -13.14 12.72 -0.04
N ILE A 80 -12.18 12.09 0.66
CA ILE A 80 -12.23 11.89 2.11
C ILE A 80 -12.24 13.22 2.87
N ASN A 81 -11.53 14.23 2.36
CA ASN A 81 -11.44 15.53 3.02
C ASN A 81 -12.52 16.53 2.59
N SER A 82 -13.29 16.29 1.51
CA SER A 82 -14.32 17.20 1.00
C SER A 82 -15.74 16.64 1.12
N ASP A 83 -15.96 15.41 0.65
CA ASP A 83 -17.32 14.90 0.37
C ASP A 83 -17.68 13.62 1.11
N MET A 84 -16.72 12.96 1.80
CA MET A 84 -16.98 11.73 2.52
C MET A 84 -18.03 11.94 3.62
N PRO A 85 -19.15 11.21 3.60
CA PRO A 85 -20.12 11.27 4.69
C PRO A 85 -19.51 10.76 5.99
N VAL A 86 -19.70 11.52 7.08
CA VAL A 86 -19.27 11.13 8.43
C VAL A 86 -20.53 10.83 9.24
N TYR A 87 -20.61 9.64 9.83
CA TYR A 87 -21.75 9.18 10.59
C TYR A 87 -21.54 9.42 12.09
N GLU A 88 -22.07 10.53 12.57
CA GLU A 88 -22.12 10.90 13.99
C GLU A 88 -23.42 10.35 14.60
N ASP A 89 -23.32 9.71 15.77
CA ASP A 89 -24.47 9.13 16.50
C ASP A 89 -25.34 8.16 15.68
N THR A 90 -24.93 7.81 14.48
CA THR A 90 -25.62 6.91 13.57
C THR A 90 -24.65 5.87 12.98
N ILE A 91 -25.20 4.77 12.49
CA ILE A 91 -24.44 3.72 11.83
C ILE A 91 -24.94 3.62 10.40
N PRO A 92 -24.04 3.56 9.37
CA PRO A 92 -24.47 3.36 7.99
C PRO A 92 -25.29 2.06 7.84
N THR A 93 -26.28 2.06 6.94
CA THR A 93 -27.28 0.97 6.83
C THR A 93 -27.11 0.07 5.61
N ASP A 94 -26.30 0.46 4.65
CA ASP A 94 -26.15 -0.15 3.32
C ASP A 94 -24.79 -0.88 3.13
N LEU A 95 -24.19 -1.34 4.24
CA LEU A 95 -22.94 -2.08 4.20
C LEU A 95 -23.17 -3.60 4.04
N PRO A 96 -22.12 -4.38 3.65
CA PRO A 96 -22.18 -5.83 3.61
C PRO A 96 -22.66 -6.43 4.94
N THR A 97 -23.58 -7.38 4.89
CA THR A 97 -24.19 -7.99 6.09
C THR A 97 -23.62 -9.36 6.43
N ASP A 98 -22.64 -9.83 5.67
CA ASP A 98 -21.95 -11.10 5.84
C ASP A 98 -20.57 -10.95 6.49
N ASP A 99 -19.74 -11.99 6.45
CA ASP A 99 -18.39 -12.03 7.03
C ASP A 99 -17.29 -11.38 6.13
N SER A 100 -17.70 -10.70 5.07
CA SER A 100 -16.82 -9.87 4.24
C SER A 100 -16.53 -8.49 4.86
N LEU A 101 -17.41 -8.02 5.76
CA LEU A 101 -17.24 -6.75 6.47
C LEU A 101 -16.34 -6.89 7.71
N CYS A 102 -15.41 -5.96 7.87
CA CYS A 102 -14.67 -5.78 9.11
C CYS A 102 -14.79 -4.34 9.63
N ILE A 103 -15.27 -4.19 10.84
CA ILE A 103 -15.32 -2.92 11.58
C ILE A 103 -13.96 -2.73 12.25
N VAL A 104 -13.22 -1.69 11.88
CA VAL A 104 -11.89 -1.39 12.41
C VAL A 104 -11.98 -0.25 13.42
N VAL A 105 -11.61 -0.53 14.65
CA VAL A 105 -11.69 0.43 15.77
C VAL A 105 -10.29 0.95 16.08
N MET A 106 -10.12 2.27 15.96
CA MET A 106 -8.83 2.95 16.19
C MET A 106 -8.60 3.19 17.69
N GLY A 107 -7.37 2.93 18.14
CA GLY A 107 -6.92 3.27 19.49
C GLY A 107 -6.84 4.79 19.74
N PHE A 108 -6.72 5.18 21.03
CA PHE A 108 -6.60 6.59 21.45
C PHE A 108 -5.54 6.79 22.56
N GLY A 109 -4.77 5.81 22.86
CA GLY A 109 -3.90 5.84 24.03
C GLY A 109 -4.58 5.33 25.31
N LEU A 110 -3.77 4.88 26.25
CA LEU A 110 -4.18 4.44 27.58
C LEU A 110 -3.78 5.45 28.63
N ASN A 111 -4.40 5.39 29.81
CA ASN A 111 -3.91 6.07 31.00
C ASN A 111 -2.56 5.46 31.42
N ALA A 112 -1.82 6.17 32.28
CA ALA A 112 -0.53 5.71 32.78
C ALA A 112 -0.61 4.34 33.51
N ASP A 113 -1.74 4.03 34.13
CA ASP A 113 -2.01 2.76 34.81
C ASP A 113 -2.50 1.64 33.84
N GLY A 114 -2.53 1.89 32.53
CA GLY A 114 -2.99 0.96 31.52
C GLY A 114 -4.52 0.88 31.36
N SER A 115 -5.29 1.67 32.08
CA SER A 115 -6.74 1.71 31.95
C SER A 115 -7.19 2.49 30.70
N ILE A 116 -8.41 2.19 30.22
CA ILE A 116 -9.03 2.83 29.07
C ILE A 116 -9.37 4.30 29.41
N ARG A 117 -8.97 5.23 28.52
CA ARG A 117 -9.37 6.64 28.58
C ARG A 117 -10.85 6.82 28.26
N PRO A 118 -11.51 7.87 28.76
CA PRO A 118 -12.93 8.14 28.48
C PRO A 118 -13.24 8.15 26.98
N GLU A 119 -12.45 8.89 26.18
CA GLU A 119 -12.65 8.99 24.74
C GLU A 119 -12.51 7.61 24.02
N LEU A 120 -11.53 6.79 24.39
CA LEU A 120 -11.42 5.45 23.84
C LEU A 120 -12.65 4.60 24.19
N LYS A 121 -13.22 4.80 25.38
CA LYS A 121 -14.44 4.12 25.79
C LYS A 121 -15.65 4.58 24.95
N ASP A 122 -15.71 5.84 24.55
CA ASP A 122 -16.79 6.36 23.70
C ASP A 122 -16.68 5.79 22.28
N ARG A 123 -15.48 5.70 21.69
CA ARG A 123 -15.24 4.94 20.45
C ARG A 123 -15.72 3.50 20.54
N LEU A 124 -15.45 2.82 21.67
CA LEU A 124 -15.87 1.45 21.87
C LEU A 124 -17.38 1.28 21.99
N LYS A 125 -18.11 2.27 22.53
CA LYS A 125 -19.58 2.26 22.53
C LYS A 125 -20.15 2.33 21.10
N VAL A 126 -19.61 3.23 20.26
CA VAL A 126 -19.96 3.31 18.84
C VAL A 126 -19.64 2.01 18.13
N ALA A 127 -18.44 1.46 18.33
CA ALA A 127 -18.02 0.20 17.72
C ALA A 127 -18.93 -0.98 18.14
N LEU A 128 -19.35 -1.04 19.41
CA LEU A 128 -20.26 -2.06 19.89
C LEU A 128 -21.64 -1.94 19.24
N SER A 129 -22.19 -0.72 19.14
CA SER A 129 -23.46 -0.46 18.43
C SER A 129 -23.38 -0.87 16.97
N PHE A 130 -22.28 -0.54 16.30
CA PHE A 130 -22.02 -0.95 14.93
C PHE A 130 -21.96 -2.47 14.80
N ALA A 131 -21.22 -3.14 15.68
CA ALA A 131 -21.10 -4.59 15.68
C ALA A 131 -22.43 -5.31 15.97
N MET A 132 -23.34 -4.71 16.75
CA MET A 132 -24.67 -5.27 16.98
C MET A 132 -25.58 -5.13 15.77
N GLN A 133 -25.46 -4.04 15.00
CA GLN A 133 -26.21 -3.85 13.75
C GLN A 133 -25.73 -4.81 12.65
N TYR A 134 -24.43 -5.15 12.63
CA TYR A 134 -23.82 -6.07 11.67
C TYR A 134 -23.28 -7.33 12.36
N PRO A 135 -24.15 -8.27 12.73
CA PRO A 135 -23.80 -9.41 13.60
C PRO A 135 -22.78 -10.39 13.00
N ASN A 136 -22.64 -10.43 11.68
CA ASN A 136 -21.67 -11.29 10.99
C ASN A 136 -20.32 -10.61 10.74
N ALA A 137 -20.22 -9.28 10.89
CA ALA A 137 -18.97 -8.56 10.69
C ALA A 137 -17.93 -8.92 11.75
N HIS A 138 -16.66 -8.95 11.35
CA HIS A 138 -15.55 -8.95 12.28
C HIS A 138 -15.35 -7.57 12.90
N VAL A 139 -14.74 -7.52 14.10
CA VAL A 139 -14.34 -6.27 14.76
C VAL A 139 -12.84 -6.32 15.02
N LEU A 140 -12.08 -5.56 14.27
CA LEU A 140 -10.65 -5.42 14.47
C LEU A 140 -10.38 -4.22 15.37
N VAL A 141 -9.67 -4.43 16.46
CA VAL A 141 -9.18 -3.38 17.36
C VAL A 141 -7.68 -3.20 17.15
N THR A 142 -7.22 -1.98 16.83
CA THR A 142 -5.83 -1.69 16.50
C THR A 142 -5.24 -0.62 17.42
N GLY A 143 -4.05 -0.90 17.96
CA GLY A 143 -3.31 -0.01 18.81
C GLY A 143 -2.36 -0.76 19.76
N GLY A 144 -1.13 -0.28 19.82
CA GLY A 144 -0.04 -0.89 20.58
C GLY A 144 0.00 -0.46 22.06
N GLN A 145 1.18 -0.60 22.65
CA GLN A 145 1.43 -0.18 24.02
C GLN A 145 1.70 1.34 24.06
N THR A 146 0.74 2.11 24.54
CA THR A 146 0.83 3.57 24.66
C THR A 146 0.82 4.04 26.13
N GLY A 147 0.49 3.16 27.08
CA GLY A 147 0.58 3.42 28.52
C GLY A 147 1.93 3.02 29.10
N ALA A 148 2.13 3.33 30.40
CA ALA A 148 3.37 3.01 31.12
C ALA A 148 3.44 1.55 31.62
N VAL A 149 2.35 0.80 31.54
CA VAL A 149 2.30 -0.60 32.02
C VAL A 149 2.80 -1.53 30.93
N ASP A 150 3.86 -2.27 31.23
CA ASP A 150 4.48 -3.17 30.28
C ASP A 150 3.54 -4.31 29.85
N GLY A 151 3.53 -4.60 28.55
CA GLY A 151 2.68 -5.64 27.93
C GLY A 151 1.19 -5.28 27.82
N VAL A 152 0.75 -4.12 28.29
CA VAL A 152 -0.64 -3.66 28.14
C VAL A 152 -0.78 -2.82 26.87
N THR A 153 -1.60 -3.29 25.93
CA THR A 153 -1.84 -2.63 24.64
C THR A 153 -3.25 -2.07 24.55
N GLU A 154 -3.44 -1.03 23.73
CA GLU A 154 -4.77 -0.49 23.44
C GLU A 154 -5.69 -1.58 22.88
N ALA A 155 -5.23 -2.34 21.88
CA ALA A 155 -6.00 -3.43 21.27
C ALA A 155 -6.44 -4.47 22.32
N GLY A 156 -5.54 -4.84 23.26
CA GLY A 156 -5.87 -5.77 24.34
C GLY A 156 -6.96 -5.24 25.27
N GLN A 157 -6.87 -3.97 25.67
CA GLN A 157 -7.86 -3.31 26.52
C GLN A 157 -9.20 -3.13 25.82
N MET A 158 -9.19 -2.71 24.54
CA MET A 158 -10.39 -2.59 23.72
C MET A 158 -11.10 -3.94 23.57
N ALA A 159 -10.38 -5.01 23.26
CA ALA A 159 -10.93 -6.34 23.15
C ALA A 159 -11.56 -6.84 24.46
N ALA A 160 -10.88 -6.62 25.60
CA ALA A 160 -11.40 -6.98 26.90
C ALA A 160 -12.71 -6.23 27.21
N TRP A 161 -12.76 -4.94 26.92
CA TRP A 161 -13.94 -4.13 27.12
C TRP A 161 -15.13 -4.60 26.25
N LEU A 162 -14.90 -4.83 24.95
CA LEU A 162 -15.91 -5.32 24.02
C LEU A 162 -16.50 -6.68 24.47
N GLN A 163 -15.63 -7.61 24.90
CA GLN A 163 -16.06 -8.90 25.43
C GLN A 163 -16.91 -8.77 26.70
N GLN A 164 -16.50 -7.92 27.63
CA GLN A 164 -17.24 -7.64 28.88
C GLN A 164 -18.62 -7.02 28.59
N ASN A 165 -18.78 -6.32 27.46
CA ASN A 165 -20.03 -5.72 27.01
C ASN A 165 -20.79 -6.59 25.99
N GLY A 166 -20.48 -7.89 25.89
CA GLY A 166 -21.30 -8.88 25.18
C GLY A 166 -20.87 -9.19 23.74
N LEU A 167 -19.78 -8.61 23.22
CA LEU A 167 -19.29 -8.99 21.90
C LEU A 167 -18.54 -10.33 21.98
N ALA A 168 -18.94 -11.29 21.13
CA ALA A 168 -18.33 -12.61 21.09
C ALA A 168 -16.83 -12.54 20.74
N LYS A 169 -15.97 -13.21 21.52
CA LYS A 169 -14.52 -13.24 21.32
C LYS A 169 -14.11 -13.67 19.91
N THR A 170 -14.88 -14.57 19.30
CA THR A 170 -14.62 -15.10 17.95
C THR A 170 -14.77 -14.05 16.84
N ARG A 171 -15.43 -12.93 17.13
CA ARG A 171 -15.58 -11.81 16.20
C ARG A 171 -14.46 -10.78 16.34
N ILE A 172 -13.67 -10.83 17.43
CA ILE A 172 -12.67 -9.79 17.74
C ILE A 172 -11.33 -10.19 17.18
N ILE A 173 -10.74 -9.30 16.38
CA ILE A 173 -9.40 -9.40 15.81
C ILE A 173 -8.50 -8.39 16.52
N LEU A 174 -7.33 -8.80 17.02
CA LEU A 174 -6.38 -7.93 17.72
C LEU A 174 -5.21 -7.57 16.83
N GLU A 175 -4.93 -6.28 16.70
CA GLU A 175 -3.70 -5.74 16.14
C GLU A 175 -2.98 -4.90 17.23
N PRO A 176 -2.07 -5.49 18.02
CA PRO A 176 -1.50 -4.86 19.22
C PRO A 176 -0.14 -4.21 19.01
N GLN A 177 0.33 -3.98 17.79
CA GLN A 177 1.71 -3.54 17.52
C GLN A 177 1.83 -2.08 17.08
N SER A 178 0.74 -1.47 16.65
CA SER A 178 0.76 -0.17 16.01
C SER A 178 0.86 0.98 17.00
N LEU A 179 1.78 1.92 16.73
CA LEU A 179 2.01 3.13 17.56
C LEU A 179 1.69 4.43 16.79
N SER A 180 1.09 4.35 15.62
CA SER A 180 0.68 5.49 14.80
C SER A 180 -0.47 5.11 13.89
N THR A 181 -1.22 6.10 13.38
CA THR A 181 -2.35 5.90 12.46
C THR A 181 -1.89 5.17 11.18
N THR A 182 -0.74 5.54 10.63
CA THR A 182 -0.16 4.86 9.46
C THR A 182 0.17 3.40 9.77
N ALA A 183 0.76 3.11 10.96
CA ALA A 183 1.05 1.74 11.37
C ALA A 183 -0.25 0.95 11.58
N ASN A 184 -1.29 1.54 12.16
CA ASN A 184 -2.61 0.92 12.31
C ASN A 184 -3.14 0.45 10.94
N ALA A 185 -3.11 1.32 9.93
CA ALA A 185 -3.55 0.97 8.58
C ALA A 185 -2.70 -0.17 7.97
N VAL A 186 -1.38 -0.06 8.00
CA VAL A 186 -0.46 -1.06 7.42
C VAL A 186 -0.58 -2.42 8.10
N ASN A 187 -0.61 -2.46 9.43
CA ASN A 187 -0.64 -3.72 10.18
C ASN A 187 -2.02 -4.37 10.13
N SER A 188 -3.11 -3.58 10.20
CA SER A 188 -4.48 -4.08 10.00
C SER A 188 -4.66 -4.67 8.61
N TYR A 189 -4.20 -3.97 7.55
CA TYR A 189 -4.22 -4.49 6.19
C TYR A 189 -3.51 -5.85 6.09
N LYS A 190 -2.27 -5.94 6.58
CA LYS A 190 -1.49 -7.19 6.57
C LYS A 190 -2.20 -8.32 7.31
N LEU A 191 -2.78 -8.01 8.47
CA LEU A 191 -3.48 -9.00 9.30
C LEU A 191 -4.74 -9.51 8.59
N LEU A 192 -5.59 -8.61 8.11
CA LEU A 192 -6.84 -8.95 7.42
C LEU A 192 -6.58 -9.76 6.16
N THR A 193 -5.70 -9.30 5.28
CA THR A 193 -5.44 -9.98 4.00
C THR A 193 -4.77 -11.35 4.14
N ARG A 194 -4.02 -11.59 5.23
CA ARG A 194 -3.35 -12.88 5.48
C ARG A 194 -4.20 -13.90 6.22
N ALA A 195 -4.95 -13.44 7.23
CA ALA A 195 -5.65 -14.35 8.16
C ALA A 195 -7.17 -14.36 7.94
N TYR A 196 -7.74 -13.37 7.28
CA TYR A 196 -9.17 -13.21 7.06
C TYR A 196 -9.50 -13.00 5.57
N PRO A 197 -9.27 -14.00 4.72
CA PRO A 197 -9.33 -13.84 3.26
C PRO A 197 -10.71 -13.49 2.72
N LYS A 198 -11.78 -13.69 3.48
CA LYS A 198 -13.13 -13.28 3.10
C LYS A 198 -13.36 -11.78 3.27
N VAL A 199 -12.67 -11.13 4.21
CA VAL A 199 -12.81 -9.69 4.44
C VAL A 199 -12.28 -8.92 3.23
N ASP A 200 -13.14 -8.18 2.56
CA ASP A 200 -12.83 -7.27 1.45
C ASP A 200 -13.34 -5.84 1.68
N SER A 201 -14.19 -5.66 2.68
CA SER A 201 -14.83 -4.40 3.03
C SER A 201 -14.49 -3.99 4.47
N ILE A 202 -14.09 -2.75 4.66
CA ILE A 202 -13.75 -2.19 5.98
C ILE A 202 -14.60 -0.95 6.27
N ALA A 203 -15.06 -0.82 7.52
CA ALA A 203 -15.64 0.40 8.05
C ALA A 203 -14.86 0.87 9.27
N LEU A 204 -14.56 2.17 9.37
CA LEU A 204 -13.71 2.69 10.43
C LEU A 204 -14.51 3.30 11.57
N VAL A 205 -14.07 3.06 12.81
CA VAL A 205 -14.63 3.69 14.01
C VAL A 205 -13.51 4.42 14.76
N THR A 206 -13.70 5.73 14.97
CA THR A 206 -12.77 6.59 15.70
C THR A 206 -13.49 7.84 16.23
N SER A 207 -12.75 8.88 16.62
CA SER A 207 -13.30 10.19 16.96
C SER A 207 -13.49 11.05 15.69
N ASP A 208 -14.43 12.00 15.74
CA ASP A 208 -14.77 12.95 14.68
C ASP A 208 -13.54 13.62 14.04
N TYR A 209 -12.69 14.23 14.83
CA TYR A 209 -11.47 14.90 14.35
C TYR A 209 -10.42 13.97 13.73
N HIS A 210 -10.50 12.66 13.96
CA HIS A 210 -9.49 11.69 13.53
C HIS A 210 -9.95 10.83 12.33
N ILE A 211 -11.22 10.96 11.91
CA ILE A 211 -11.79 10.04 10.91
C ILE A 211 -11.18 10.24 9.52
N ALA A 212 -11.02 11.48 9.08
CA ALA A 212 -10.45 11.78 7.76
C ALA A 212 -9.01 11.24 7.63
N GLN A 213 -8.17 11.45 8.65
CA GLN A 213 -6.81 10.89 8.67
C GLN A 213 -6.82 9.36 8.64
N SER A 214 -7.68 8.73 9.44
CA SER A 214 -7.78 7.27 9.48
C SER A 214 -8.21 6.71 8.13
N CYS A 215 -9.28 7.24 7.54
CA CYS A 215 -9.78 6.84 6.23
C CYS A 215 -8.72 7.01 5.13
N ALA A 216 -8.02 8.16 5.10
CA ALA A 216 -6.97 8.42 4.12
C ALA A 216 -5.83 7.40 4.21
N MET A 217 -5.39 7.02 5.43
CA MET A 217 -4.32 6.04 5.60
C MET A 217 -4.76 4.63 5.17
N PHE A 218 -5.97 4.20 5.53
CA PHE A 218 -6.47 2.87 5.16
C PHE A 218 -6.72 2.76 3.65
N ALA A 219 -7.31 3.78 3.01
CA ALA A 219 -7.50 3.84 1.57
C ALA A 219 -6.16 3.81 0.82
N ALA A 220 -5.19 4.63 1.25
CA ALA A 220 -3.86 4.68 0.62
C ALA A 220 -3.12 3.33 0.72
N VAL A 221 -3.14 2.68 1.90
CA VAL A 221 -2.52 1.36 2.07
C VAL A 221 -3.19 0.33 1.16
N SER A 222 -4.53 0.29 1.12
CA SER A 222 -5.26 -0.64 0.26
C SER A 222 -4.93 -0.43 -1.21
N ASN A 223 -4.99 0.82 -1.71
CA ASN A 223 -4.69 1.15 -3.09
C ASN A 223 -3.24 0.83 -3.47
N TYR A 224 -2.27 1.17 -2.62
CA TYR A 224 -0.87 0.86 -2.86
C TYR A 224 -0.59 -0.63 -2.90
N GLN A 225 -1.12 -1.38 -1.94
CA GLN A 225 -0.88 -2.81 -1.84
C GLN A 225 -1.60 -3.60 -2.95
N SER A 226 -2.86 -3.28 -3.26
CA SER A 226 -3.62 -3.96 -4.31
C SER A 226 -3.16 -3.53 -5.70
N GLY A 227 -3.10 -2.23 -5.96
CA GLY A 227 -2.80 -1.70 -7.28
C GLY A 227 -1.34 -1.87 -7.65
N TYR A 228 -0.38 -1.60 -6.76
CA TYR A 228 1.04 -1.64 -7.10
C TYR A 228 1.71 -2.98 -6.75
N LYS A 229 1.44 -3.55 -5.57
CA LYS A 229 2.08 -4.80 -5.11
C LYS A 229 1.32 -6.06 -5.52
N GLY A 230 0.11 -5.93 -6.09
CA GLY A 230 -0.71 -7.07 -6.49
C GLY A 230 -1.35 -7.82 -5.32
N GLY A 231 -1.50 -7.17 -4.19
CA GLY A 231 -2.21 -7.68 -3.02
C GLY A 231 -3.73 -7.63 -3.19
N LYS A 232 -4.45 -8.04 -2.14
CA LYS A 232 -5.91 -7.95 -2.10
C LYS A 232 -6.35 -6.50 -1.87
N SER A 233 -7.42 -6.05 -2.53
CA SER A 233 -8.08 -4.80 -2.18
C SER A 233 -8.91 -4.97 -0.90
N LEU A 234 -8.89 -3.96 -0.04
CA LEU A 234 -9.84 -3.77 1.05
C LEU A 234 -10.56 -2.44 0.79
N GLU A 235 -11.84 -2.52 0.50
CA GLU A 235 -12.65 -1.34 0.19
C GLU A 235 -13.10 -0.63 1.47
N LEU A 236 -12.90 0.68 1.54
CA LEU A 236 -13.45 1.51 2.62
C LEU A 236 -14.90 1.84 2.30
N VAL A 237 -15.83 1.14 2.96
CA VAL A 237 -17.26 1.21 2.65
C VAL A 237 -18.06 2.06 3.64
N GLY A 238 -17.45 2.51 4.75
CA GLY A 238 -18.17 3.33 5.72
C GLY A 238 -17.31 3.75 6.92
N ASN A 239 -17.91 4.55 7.77
CA ASN A 239 -17.32 4.99 9.03
C ASN A 239 -18.42 5.23 10.06
N ALA A 240 -18.03 5.35 11.34
CA ALA A 240 -18.84 5.91 12.40
C ALA A 240 -17.93 6.58 13.43
N VAL A 241 -18.35 7.69 14.00
CA VAL A 241 -17.53 8.46 14.94
C VAL A 241 -18.22 8.67 16.27
N CYS A 242 -17.40 8.78 17.33
CA CYS A 242 -17.86 9.43 18.55
C CYS A 242 -17.60 10.93 18.43
N ASP A 243 -18.61 11.74 18.74
CA ASP A 243 -18.50 13.20 18.80
C ASP A 243 -17.67 13.61 20.01
N THR A 244 -16.62 14.38 19.76
CA THR A 244 -15.78 15.01 20.80
C THR A 244 -15.92 16.52 20.80
N GLY A 245 -16.60 17.09 19.80
CA GLY A 245 -16.68 18.52 19.56
C GLY A 245 -15.37 19.13 19.04
N LEU A 246 -14.39 18.30 18.63
CA LEU A 246 -13.14 18.73 18.04
C LEU A 246 -13.21 18.61 16.52
N THR A 247 -12.73 19.63 15.81
CA THR A 247 -12.79 19.69 14.34
C THR A 247 -11.41 19.69 13.69
N GLU A 248 -10.34 19.46 14.46
CA GLU A 248 -8.97 19.59 13.96
C GLU A 248 -8.61 18.40 13.05
N ASN A 249 -8.54 18.67 11.74
CA ASN A 249 -8.09 17.73 10.73
C ASN A 249 -6.77 18.23 10.13
N SER A 250 -5.65 17.58 10.47
CA SER A 250 -4.33 17.99 10.01
C SER A 250 -3.96 17.34 8.68
N LEU A 251 -4.07 18.10 7.58
CA LEU A 251 -3.56 17.67 6.27
C LEU A 251 -2.05 17.41 6.27
N VAL A 252 -1.27 18.12 7.08
CA VAL A 252 0.18 17.88 7.23
C VAL A 252 0.44 16.48 7.77
N THR A 253 -0.31 16.04 8.78
CA THR A 253 -0.19 14.70 9.34
C THR A 253 -0.61 13.62 8.33
N GLN A 254 -1.65 13.88 7.53
CA GLN A 254 -2.07 13.00 6.44
C GLN A 254 -0.99 12.93 5.36
N ALA A 255 -0.43 14.06 4.91
CA ALA A 255 0.63 14.12 3.91
C ALA A 255 1.88 13.35 4.36
N TRP A 256 2.28 13.49 5.61
CA TRP A 256 3.38 12.74 6.20
C TRP A 256 3.10 11.22 6.21
N GLY A 257 1.92 10.81 6.63
CA GLY A 257 1.51 9.41 6.63
C GLY A 257 1.45 8.83 5.21
N MET A 258 0.92 9.59 4.25
CA MET A 258 0.87 9.22 2.84
C MET A 258 2.27 9.00 2.27
N SER A 259 3.21 9.90 2.56
CA SER A 259 4.61 9.79 2.13
C SER A 259 5.29 8.54 2.68
N LEU A 260 5.02 8.18 3.95
CA LEU A 260 5.53 6.95 4.56
C LEU A 260 4.98 5.69 3.87
N ILE A 261 3.68 5.67 3.52
CA ILE A 261 3.05 4.53 2.83
C ILE A 261 3.67 4.35 1.45
N MET A 262 3.86 5.46 0.72
CA MET A 262 4.38 5.47 -0.64
C MET A 262 5.91 5.32 -0.70
N GLY A 263 6.61 5.47 0.43
CA GLY A 263 8.07 5.38 0.51
C GLY A 263 8.79 6.56 -0.16
N ILE A 264 8.20 7.75 -0.14
CA ILE A 264 8.74 8.96 -0.73
C ILE A 264 9.10 9.99 0.37
N PRO A 265 10.06 10.91 0.13
CA PRO A 265 10.42 11.94 1.10
C PRO A 265 9.26 12.94 1.30
N PHE A 266 9.19 13.48 2.51
CA PHE A 266 8.25 14.54 2.87
C PHE A 266 9.00 15.69 3.57
N ASP A 267 8.79 16.90 3.10
CA ASP A 267 9.27 18.12 3.72
C ASP A 267 8.08 19.02 4.09
N GLU A 268 7.77 19.05 5.38
CA GLU A 268 6.68 19.90 5.93
C GLU A 268 6.92 21.41 5.70
N LYS A 269 8.21 21.80 5.59
CA LYS A 269 8.61 23.20 5.42
C LYS A 269 8.79 23.57 3.95
N ALA A 270 8.52 22.66 3.03
CA ALA A 270 8.59 22.96 1.61
C ALA A 270 7.67 24.13 1.25
N LYS A 271 8.20 25.05 0.44
CA LYS A 271 7.39 26.16 -0.06
C LYS A 271 6.24 25.62 -0.92
N ALA A 272 5.05 26.22 -0.76
CA ALA A 272 3.90 25.91 -1.60
C ALA A 272 4.29 26.00 -3.09
N PRO A 273 4.04 24.97 -3.90
CA PRO A 273 4.28 25.03 -5.33
C PRO A 273 3.33 26.00 -6.00
N GLU A 274 3.77 26.66 -7.07
CA GLU A 274 2.91 27.56 -7.83
C GLU A 274 1.94 26.75 -8.70
N LEU A 275 0.64 27.10 -8.66
CA LEU A 275 -0.34 26.52 -9.58
C LEU A 275 -0.05 26.99 -11.01
N TYR A 276 -0.17 26.09 -11.96
CA TYR A 276 -0.07 26.37 -13.37
C TYR A 276 -1.36 26.00 -14.11
N HIS A 277 -1.60 26.66 -15.25
CA HIS A 277 -2.75 26.34 -16.09
C HIS A 277 -2.53 25.02 -16.81
N VAL A 278 -3.55 24.17 -16.80
CA VAL A 278 -3.58 22.89 -17.50
C VAL A 278 -4.63 22.98 -18.61
N ASP A 279 -4.20 22.82 -19.85
CA ASP A 279 -5.13 22.64 -20.97
C ASP A 279 -5.70 21.22 -20.91
N ILE A 280 -6.85 21.09 -20.27
CA ILE A 280 -7.57 19.81 -20.23
C ILE A 280 -8.23 19.62 -21.60
N PRO A 281 -7.88 18.54 -22.36
CA PRO A 281 -8.58 18.24 -23.59
C PRO A 281 -10.05 18.03 -23.28
N VAL A 282 -10.91 18.84 -23.88
CA VAL A 282 -12.35 18.61 -23.85
C VAL A 282 -12.57 17.34 -24.69
N GLU A 283 -12.68 16.19 -24.05
CA GLU A 283 -13.26 15.02 -24.70
C GLU A 283 -14.68 15.45 -25.10
N VAL A 284 -14.90 15.57 -26.41
CA VAL A 284 -16.24 15.81 -26.93
C VAL A 284 -17.04 14.59 -26.55
N TYR A 285 -17.86 14.70 -25.51
CA TYR A 285 -18.85 13.69 -25.19
C TYR A 285 -19.81 13.64 -26.40
N VAL A 286 -19.57 12.70 -27.28
CA VAL A 286 -20.53 12.33 -28.33
C VAL A 286 -21.61 11.54 -27.58
N GLU A 287 -22.75 12.18 -27.31
CA GLU A 287 -23.93 11.45 -26.87
C GLU A 287 -24.11 10.23 -27.77
N PRO A 288 -24.20 9.01 -27.21
CA PRO A 288 -24.50 7.86 -28.06
C PRO A 288 -25.83 8.15 -28.75
N THR A 289 -25.81 8.26 -30.08
CA THR A 289 -27.05 8.29 -30.86
C THR A 289 -27.86 7.11 -30.38
N GLU A 290 -29.11 7.34 -29.95
CA GLU A 290 -30.07 6.29 -29.60
C GLU A 290 -30.15 5.32 -30.82
N THR A 291 -29.37 4.28 -30.78
CA THR A 291 -29.52 3.11 -31.62
C THR A 291 -30.62 2.30 -30.97
N GLU A 292 -31.70 2.04 -31.70
CA GLU A 292 -32.81 1.20 -31.23
C GLU A 292 -32.26 -0.02 -30.48
N ALA A 293 -32.81 -0.28 -29.32
CA ALA A 293 -32.39 -1.41 -28.48
C ALA A 293 -32.48 -2.72 -29.28
N PRO A 294 -31.43 -3.54 -29.33
CA PRO A 294 -31.47 -4.83 -30.04
C PRO A 294 -32.54 -5.72 -29.40
N THR A 295 -33.31 -6.40 -30.24
CA THR A 295 -34.33 -7.33 -29.80
C THR A 295 -33.70 -8.48 -29.05
N ALA A 296 -34.44 -9.06 -28.09
CA ALA A 296 -33.95 -10.04 -27.10
C ALA A 296 -33.28 -11.31 -27.68
N GLU A 297 -33.36 -11.56 -28.98
CA GLU A 297 -32.68 -12.68 -29.65
C GLU A 297 -31.22 -12.40 -30.05
N GLU A 298 -30.85 -11.13 -30.28
CA GLU A 298 -29.46 -10.78 -30.63
C GLU A 298 -28.50 -10.71 -29.46
N THR A 299 -29.01 -10.67 -28.24
CA THR A 299 -28.19 -10.51 -26.99
C THR A 299 -27.54 -11.83 -26.53
N GLN A 300 -27.95 -12.99 -27.05
CA GLN A 300 -27.39 -14.29 -26.63
C GLN A 300 -26.15 -14.74 -27.44
N GLU A 301 -25.93 -14.24 -28.61
CA GLU A 301 -24.77 -14.64 -29.46
C GLU A 301 -23.52 -13.79 -29.22
N ALA A 302 -23.66 -12.58 -28.65
CA ALA A 302 -22.52 -11.68 -28.41
C ALA A 302 -21.72 -11.96 -27.10
N LEU A 303 -22.18 -12.90 -26.28
CA LEU A 303 -21.59 -13.15 -24.95
C LEU A 303 -20.51 -14.23 -24.91
N PHE A 304 -20.15 -14.83 -26.06
CA PHE A 304 -19.19 -15.95 -26.11
C PHE A 304 -18.20 -15.88 -27.30
N THR A 305 -17.54 -14.75 -27.49
CA THR A 305 -16.29 -14.73 -28.29
C THR A 305 -15.16 -14.18 -27.42
N PRO A 306 -14.18 -15.00 -27.02
CA PRO A 306 -13.00 -14.48 -26.29
C PRO A 306 -12.13 -13.68 -27.27
N GLU A 307 -11.77 -12.46 -26.89
CA GLU A 307 -10.83 -11.62 -27.63
C GLU A 307 -9.47 -12.31 -27.79
N PRO A 308 -8.85 -12.28 -28.97
CA PRO A 308 -7.61 -13.03 -29.26
C PRO A 308 -6.32 -12.38 -28.76
N GLU A 309 -6.35 -11.25 -28.05
CA GLU A 309 -5.12 -10.52 -27.69
C GLU A 309 -4.34 -11.05 -26.48
N THR A 310 -4.93 -11.87 -25.61
CA THR A 310 -4.26 -12.32 -24.38
C THR A 310 -3.23 -13.44 -24.59
N VAL A 311 -3.29 -14.17 -25.69
CA VAL A 311 -2.42 -15.35 -25.94
C VAL A 311 -1.03 -14.94 -26.44
N GLU A 312 -0.90 -13.86 -27.21
CA GLU A 312 0.40 -13.43 -27.76
C GLU A 312 1.30 -12.76 -26.72
N VAL A 313 0.72 -12.01 -25.79
CA VAL A 313 1.48 -11.36 -24.68
C VAL A 313 2.00 -12.39 -23.68
N GLN A 314 1.20 -13.40 -23.32
CA GLN A 314 1.65 -14.46 -22.41
C GLN A 314 2.74 -15.34 -23.00
N SER A 315 2.75 -15.57 -24.33
CA SER A 315 3.79 -16.35 -24.98
C SER A 315 5.15 -15.63 -25.00
N LYS A 316 5.15 -14.31 -25.19
CA LYS A 316 6.36 -13.47 -25.17
C LYS A 316 6.97 -13.39 -23.75
N TRP A 317 6.15 -13.29 -22.71
CA TRP A 317 6.63 -13.28 -21.33
C TRP A 317 7.26 -14.61 -20.91
N LYS A 318 6.66 -15.75 -21.24
CA LYS A 318 7.24 -17.09 -20.99
C LYS A 318 8.57 -17.33 -21.72
N ALA A 319 8.76 -16.73 -22.88
CA ALA A 319 10.04 -16.80 -23.60
C ALA A 319 11.13 -15.96 -22.92
N ILE A 320 10.80 -14.76 -22.44
CA ILE A 320 11.71 -13.87 -21.71
C ILE A 320 12.13 -14.51 -20.37
N GLU A 321 11.20 -15.10 -19.63
CA GLU A 321 11.46 -15.75 -18.35
C GLU A 321 12.48 -16.89 -18.47
N LYS A 322 12.38 -17.72 -19.51
CA LYS A 322 13.35 -18.76 -19.80
C LYS A 322 14.77 -18.23 -20.09
N TRP A 323 14.88 -17.11 -20.79
CA TRP A 323 16.19 -16.49 -21.06
C TRP A 323 16.79 -15.84 -19.83
N VAL A 324 15.99 -15.23 -18.96
CA VAL A 324 16.43 -14.63 -17.68
C VAL A 324 17.00 -15.73 -16.76
N LEU A 325 16.32 -16.86 -16.64
CA LEU A 325 16.77 -18.01 -15.83
C LEU A 325 18.07 -18.62 -16.40
N LEU A 326 18.19 -18.70 -17.71
CA LEU A 326 19.39 -19.25 -18.36
C LEU A 326 20.61 -18.35 -18.17
N ILE A 327 20.44 -17.03 -18.24
CA ILE A 327 21.48 -16.03 -17.97
C ILE A 327 21.89 -16.06 -16.50
N ALA A 328 20.93 -16.12 -15.56
CA ALA A 328 21.22 -16.21 -14.14
C ALA A 328 22.01 -17.49 -13.78
N GLY A 329 21.66 -18.64 -14.41
CA GLY A 329 22.40 -19.89 -14.27
C GLY A 329 23.85 -19.81 -14.78
N LEU A 330 24.08 -19.17 -15.92
CA LEU A 330 25.43 -18.98 -16.49
C LEU A 330 26.30 -18.06 -15.63
N VAL A 331 25.70 -17.02 -15.06
CA VAL A 331 26.40 -16.09 -14.13
C VAL A 331 26.77 -16.84 -12.84
N ALA A 332 25.88 -17.63 -12.27
CA ALA A 332 26.16 -18.45 -11.08
C ALA A 332 27.29 -19.47 -11.31
N LEU A 333 27.33 -20.11 -12.49
CA LEU A 333 28.39 -21.03 -12.87
C LEU A 333 29.75 -20.31 -13.06
N ALA A 334 29.75 -19.10 -13.61
CA ALA A 334 30.97 -18.29 -13.75
C ALA A 334 31.52 -17.87 -12.38
N ILE A 335 30.65 -17.46 -11.45
CA ILE A 335 31.02 -17.09 -10.07
C ILE A 335 31.57 -18.31 -9.33
N PHE A 336 30.91 -19.47 -9.46
CA PHE A 336 31.40 -20.72 -8.86
C PHE A 336 32.79 -21.09 -9.35
N TRP A 337 33.09 -20.92 -10.65
CA TRP A 337 34.39 -21.20 -11.24
C TRP A 337 35.49 -20.22 -10.81
N ILE A 338 35.13 -18.98 -10.48
CA ILE A 338 36.05 -17.95 -9.97
C ILE A 338 36.39 -18.19 -8.50
N ILE A 339 35.42 -18.68 -7.70
CA ILE A 339 35.58 -18.88 -6.25
C ILE A 339 36.22 -20.24 -5.92
N MET A 340 36.22 -21.22 -6.85
CA MET A 340 36.83 -22.53 -6.59
C MET A 340 38.33 -22.38 -6.26
N PRO A 341 38.79 -22.87 -5.11
CA PRO A 341 40.21 -22.83 -4.74
C PRO A 341 41.05 -23.62 -5.71
N LYS A 342 41.99 -22.97 -6.38
CA LYS A 342 42.97 -23.63 -7.24
C LYS A 342 43.78 -24.60 -6.40
N LYS A 343 43.84 -25.90 -6.83
CA LYS A 343 44.66 -26.95 -6.18
C LYS A 343 46.09 -26.39 -5.96
N PRO A 344 46.64 -26.52 -4.74
CA PRO A 344 48.00 -26.02 -4.46
C PRO A 344 49.01 -26.74 -5.32
N LYS A 345 49.92 -26.00 -5.99
CA LYS A 345 51.07 -26.52 -6.70
C LYS A 345 51.95 -27.30 -5.70
N LYS A 346 52.24 -28.56 -5.98
CA LYS A 346 53.21 -29.37 -5.22
C LYS A 346 54.54 -28.61 -5.11
N ARG A 347 54.88 -28.22 -3.88
CA ARG A 347 56.15 -27.60 -3.54
C ARG A 347 57.23 -28.70 -3.54
N ASN A 348 58.27 -28.61 -4.43
CA ASN A 348 59.41 -29.48 -4.42
C ASN A 348 60.11 -29.35 -3.07
N ARG A 349 60.29 -30.50 -2.44
CA ARG A 349 60.97 -30.67 -1.16
C ARG A 349 62.46 -30.38 -1.41
N ARG A 350 62.96 -29.24 -1.01
CA ARG A 350 64.41 -29.00 -0.88
C ARG A 350 64.89 -29.72 0.37
N GLU A 351 66.01 -30.43 0.20
CA GLU A 351 66.68 -31.17 1.26
C GLU A 351 67.12 -30.22 2.39
N LYS A 352 67.06 -30.72 3.63
CA LYS A 352 67.57 -30.05 4.82
C LYS A 352 69.08 -30.17 4.86
N PRO A 353 69.84 -29.07 5.20
CA PRO A 353 71.26 -29.21 5.53
C PRO A 353 71.42 -29.91 6.86
N LYS A 354 72.40 -30.86 6.91
CA LYS A 354 72.83 -31.53 8.14
C LYS A 354 73.53 -30.51 9.06
N MET A 355 73.06 -30.34 10.25
CA MET A 355 73.79 -29.65 11.31
C MET A 355 74.69 -30.65 12.02
N ASN A 356 76.03 -30.46 11.98
CA ASN A 356 77.01 -31.09 12.85
C ASN A 356 76.96 -30.44 14.22
N TRP A 357 76.85 -31.27 15.24
CA TRP A 357 77.17 -30.90 16.62
C TRP A 357 78.53 -31.49 16.93
N ASP A 358 79.52 -30.66 17.11
CA ASP A 358 80.75 -30.97 17.86
C ASP A 358 81.07 -29.81 18.80
N VAL A 359 81.26 -30.20 20.10
CA VAL A 359 81.77 -29.56 21.34
C VAL A 359 80.76 -28.73 22.12
#